data_4d39cdea5fe4145a4efe611659b0d07b
#
_entry.id   4d39cdea5fe4145a4efe611659b0d07b
#
_cell.length_a   1.000
_cell.length_b   1.000
_cell.length_c   1.000
_cell.angle_alpha   90.00
_cell.angle_beta   90.00
_cell.angle_gamma   90.00
#
_symmetry.space_group_name_H-M   'P 1'
#
loop_
_entity.id
_entity.type
_entity.pdbx_description
1 polymer ?
#
loop_
_entity_poly.entity_id
_entity_poly.type
_entity_poly.pdbx_seq_one_letter_code
_entity_poly.pdbx_strand_id
1 'polypeptide(L)'
;MDRIDKILRYFDPQRFIEVCEARFDTLRTQVVANLQTKTGSSGKRVNSLGVPEWATGATAASLQTQVEQNADGFEVAFVGRQGIAGVDEGRSAGDVQAQYASFDAFLLAIERWAQAKEGLYGIEEIDAYAVAANVWSKGTVLYREGGGTEILFDLLQPAVDDIDRQLSEQLGRSVFTMLNETISDYA
;
A
#
# COMPACT_ATOMS: atom_id res chain seq x y z
N MET A 1 -5.04 17.90 -36.82
CA MET A 1 -4.53 16.95 -35.84
C MET A 1 -3.73 17.73 -34.82
N ASP A 2 -4.14 17.67 -33.56
CA ASP A 2 -3.55 18.46 -32.48
C ASP A 2 -2.08 18.03 -32.24
N ARG A 3 -1.24 18.97 -31.76
CA ARG A 3 0.16 18.68 -31.41
C ARG A 3 0.27 17.56 -30.35
N ILE A 4 -0.70 17.51 -29.46
CA ILE A 4 -0.80 16.48 -28.41
C ILE A 4 -1.03 15.10 -29.03
N ASP A 5 -1.90 14.95 -30.02
CA ASP A 5 -2.13 13.69 -30.72
C ASP A 5 -0.88 13.14 -31.40
N LYS A 6 0.01 14.05 -31.87
CA LYS A 6 1.31 13.65 -32.43
C LYS A 6 2.27 13.09 -31.38
N ILE A 7 2.35 13.72 -30.21
CA ILE A 7 3.20 13.25 -29.09
C ILE A 7 2.71 11.89 -28.60
N LEU A 8 1.40 11.72 -28.43
CA LEU A 8 0.81 10.48 -27.93
C LEU A 8 1.00 9.28 -28.87
N ARG A 9 1.28 9.48 -30.16
CA ARG A 9 1.63 8.38 -31.10
C ARG A 9 2.96 7.69 -30.75
N TYR A 10 3.89 8.42 -30.10
CA TYR A 10 5.19 7.88 -29.71
C TYR A 10 5.23 7.47 -28.25
N PHE A 11 4.17 7.76 -27.50
CA PHE A 11 3.99 7.27 -26.15
C PHE A 11 3.43 5.84 -26.22
N ASP A 12 4.09 4.92 -25.55
CA ASP A 12 3.65 3.54 -25.42
C ASP A 12 2.95 3.33 -24.06
N PRO A 13 1.62 3.40 -24.03
CA PRO A 13 0.86 3.23 -22.78
C PRO A 13 1.06 1.85 -22.17
N GLN A 14 1.20 0.81 -23.02
CA GLN A 14 1.34 -0.56 -22.54
C GLN A 14 2.66 -0.73 -21.80
N ARG A 15 3.75 -0.22 -22.36
CA ARG A 15 5.05 -0.24 -21.71
C ARG A 15 5.05 0.53 -20.39
N PHE A 16 4.32 1.65 -20.31
CA PHE A 16 4.20 2.40 -19.08
C PHE A 16 3.42 1.62 -18.01
N ILE A 17 2.31 0.97 -18.40
CA ILE A 17 1.55 0.08 -17.50
C ILE A 17 2.45 -1.02 -16.94
N GLU A 18 3.22 -1.70 -17.79
CA GLU A 18 4.18 -2.73 -17.39
C GLU A 18 5.21 -2.22 -16.36
N VAL A 19 5.69 -0.99 -16.54
CA VAL A 19 6.59 -0.34 -15.58
C VAL A 19 5.90 -0.12 -14.24
N CYS A 20 4.66 0.39 -14.24
CA CYS A 20 3.89 0.60 -13.02
C CYS A 20 3.63 -0.72 -12.29
N GLU A 21 3.20 -1.76 -13.00
CA GLU A 21 2.96 -3.10 -12.45
C GLU A 21 4.24 -3.66 -11.81
N ALA A 22 5.36 -3.61 -12.49
CA ALA A 22 6.64 -4.09 -11.96
C ALA A 22 7.08 -3.33 -10.69
N ARG A 23 6.84 -2.01 -10.63
CA ARG A 23 7.14 -1.19 -9.45
C ARG A 23 6.22 -1.49 -8.28
N PHE A 24 4.94 -1.64 -8.52
CA PHE A 24 4.00 -2.01 -7.47
C PHE A 24 4.17 -3.46 -7.00
N ASP A 25 4.61 -4.39 -7.85
CA ASP A 25 5.00 -5.74 -7.41
C ASP A 25 6.24 -5.70 -6.51
N THR A 26 7.21 -4.85 -6.83
CA THR A 26 8.37 -4.62 -5.96
C THR A 26 7.93 -4.03 -4.62
N LEU A 27 7.08 -3.00 -4.63
CA LEU A 27 6.50 -2.39 -3.44
C LEU A 27 5.76 -3.44 -2.59
N ARG A 28 4.90 -4.26 -3.22
CA ARG A 28 4.18 -5.34 -2.55
C ARG A 28 5.13 -6.29 -1.83
N THR A 29 6.21 -6.70 -2.51
CA THR A 29 7.21 -7.60 -1.94
C THR A 29 7.88 -6.98 -0.70
N GLN A 30 8.23 -5.70 -0.75
CA GLN A 30 8.84 -4.97 0.36
C GLN A 30 7.86 -4.80 1.53
N VAL A 31 6.60 -4.42 1.26
CA VAL A 31 5.57 -4.31 2.30
C VAL A 31 5.34 -5.65 2.99
N VAL A 32 5.25 -6.75 2.22
CA VAL A 32 5.11 -8.11 2.77
C VAL A 32 6.30 -8.46 3.66
N ALA A 33 7.52 -8.14 3.23
CA ALA A 33 8.72 -8.37 4.04
C ALA A 33 8.68 -7.55 5.35
N ASN A 34 8.28 -6.27 5.27
CA ASN A 34 8.17 -5.40 6.46
C ASN A 34 7.10 -5.89 7.44
N LEU A 35 5.97 -6.41 6.94
CA LEU A 35 4.93 -7.02 7.78
C LEU A 35 5.45 -8.22 8.61
N GLN A 36 6.52 -8.85 8.16
CA GLN A 36 7.17 -9.97 8.85
C GLN A 36 8.25 -9.53 9.85
N THR A 37 8.51 -8.22 9.98
CA THR A 37 9.46 -7.68 10.95
C THR A 37 8.79 -7.33 12.28
N LYS A 38 9.58 -7.23 13.35
CA LYS A 38 9.09 -6.80 14.68
C LYS A 38 9.00 -5.29 14.84
N THR A 39 9.67 -4.56 13.94
CA THR A 39 9.74 -3.11 13.93
C THR A 39 9.58 -2.64 12.51
N GLY A 40 8.94 -1.50 12.31
CA GLY A 40 8.92 -0.81 11.02
C GLY A 40 10.29 -0.19 10.68
N SER A 41 10.41 0.44 9.52
CA SER A 41 11.62 1.14 9.07
C SER A 41 12.01 2.28 10.01
N SER A 42 11.06 2.92 10.69
CA SER A 42 11.30 3.91 11.75
C SER A 42 11.92 3.34 13.03
N GLY A 43 12.05 2.02 13.16
CA GLY A 43 12.47 1.35 14.39
C GLY A 43 11.41 1.25 15.48
N LYS A 44 10.19 1.79 15.25
CA LYS A 44 9.07 1.65 16.18
C LYS A 44 8.50 0.23 16.13
N ARG A 45 8.05 -0.26 17.27
CA ARG A 45 7.35 -1.55 17.37
C ARG A 45 6.04 -1.48 16.59
N VAL A 46 5.78 -2.48 15.78
CA VAL A 46 4.54 -2.59 14.99
C VAL A 46 3.31 -2.87 15.84
N ASN A 47 3.49 -3.43 17.05
CA ASN A 47 2.42 -3.66 18.02
C ASN A 47 2.96 -3.82 19.45
N SER A 48 2.07 -3.82 20.43
CA SER A 48 2.40 -3.94 21.85
C SER A 48 2.96 -5.31 22.25
N LEU A 49 2.74 -6.36 21.43
CA LEU A 49 3.25 -7.71 21.71
C LEU A 49 4.73 -7.88 21.35
N GLY A 50 5.33 -6.94 20.59
CA GLY A 50 6.70 -7.03 20.14
C GLY A 50 6.98 -8.17 19.17
N VAL A 51 5.96 -8.60 18.40
CA VAL A 51 6.04 -9.61 17.34
C VAL A 51 5.66 -8.97 16.01
N PRO A 52 6.03 -9.60 14.86
CA PRO A 52 5.67 -9.07 13.55
C PRO A 52 4.17 -8.82 13.39
N GLU A 53 3.78 -7.86 12.55
CA GLU A 53 2.36 -7.59 12.25
C GLU A 53 1.70 -8.74 11.47
N TRP A 54 2.48 -9.54 10.79
CA TRP A 54 2.01 -10.76 10.14
C TRP A 54 1.27 -11.67 11.11
N ALA A 55 0.05 -12.06 10.76
CA ALA A 55 -0.75 -13.03 11.50
C ALA A 55 -1.34 -14.08 10.54
N THR A 56 -2.42 -13.74 9.83
CA THR A 56 -3.09 -14.66 8.91
C THR A 56 -2.61 -14.55 7.47
N GLY A 57 -1.73 -13.60 7.15
CA GLY A 57 -1.34 -13.26 5.79
C GLY A 57 -2.42 -12.53 4.97
N ALA A 58 -3.60 -12.29 5.54
CA ALA A 58 -4.73 -11.70 4.81
C ALA A 58 -4.42 -10.29 4.29
N THR A 59 -3.63 -9.50 5.03
CA THR A 59 -3.18 -8.17 4.60
C THR A 59 -2.30 -8.27 3.36
N ALA A 60 -1.29 -9.13 3.39
CA ALA A 60 -0.38 -9.35 2.26
C ALA A 60 -1.12 -9.90 1.02
N ALA A 61 -2.03 -10.85 1.23
CA ALA A 61 -2.83 -11.44 0.14
C ALA A 61 -3.80 -10.42 -0.50
N SER A 62 -4.17 -9.36 0.22
CA SER A 62 -5.07 -8.32 -0.31
C SER A 62 -4.37 -7.26 -1.14
N LEU A 63 -3.04 -7.18 -1.11
CA LEU A 63 -2.28 -6.17 -1.85
C LEU A 63 -2.25 -6.52 -3.34
N GLN A 64 -2.76 -5.62 -4.16
CA GLN A 64 -2.88 -5.79 -5.61
C GLN A 64 -2.57 -4.48 -6.34
N THR A 65 -2.06 -4.61 -7.57
CA THR A 65 -2.04 -3.53 -8.53
C THR A 65 -3.32 -3.59 -9.35
N GLN A 66 -4.02 -2.47 -9.47
CA GLN A 66 -5.17 -2.33 -10.35
C GLN A 66 -4.84 -1.33 -11.45
N VAL A 67 -5.17 -1.67 -12.68
CA VAL A 67 -5.03 -0.79 -13.85
C VAL A 67 -6.40 -0.62 -14.46
N GLU A 68 -6.87 0.62 -14.51
CA GLU A 68 -8.13 0.99 -15.17
C GLU A 68 -7.83 1.91 -16.34
N GLN A 69 -8.32 1.54 -17.51
CA GLN A 69 -8.24 2.38 -18.71
C GLN A 69 -9.60 3.03 -18.96
N ASN A 70 -9.61 4.34 -19.15
CA ASN A 70 -10.79 5.13 -19.47
C ASN A 70 -10.55 6.01 -20.70
N ALA A 71 -11.57 6.80 -21.12
CA ALA A 71 -11.48 7.65 -22.29
C ALA A 71 -10.42 8.76 -22.17
N ASP A 72 -10.09 9.16 -20.96
CA ASP A 72 -9.18 10.28 -20.66
C ASP A 72 -7.74 9.81 -20.35
N GLY A 73 -7.52 8.48 -20.29
CA GLY A 73 -6.21 7.91 -20.00
C GLY A 73 -6.27 6.56 -19.28
N PHE A 74 -5.35 6.35 -18.37
CA PHE A 74 -5.35 5.17 -17.50
C PHE A 74 -4.98 5.58 -16.07
N GLU A 75 -5.50 4.81 -15.14
CA GLU A 75 -5.21 4.91 -13.71
C GLU A 75 -4.52 3.63 -13.26
N VAL A 76 -3.42 3.76 -12.55
CA VAL A 76 -2.74 2.63 -11.92
C VAL A 76 -2.76 2.84 -10.42
N ALA A 77 -3.40 1.95 -9.69
CA ALA A 77 -3.58 2.03 -8.25
C ALA A 77 -2.97 0.83 -7.52
N PHE A 78 -2.34 1.11 -6.39
CA PHE A 78 -1.94 0.08 -5.43
C PHE A 78 -3.02 -0.01 -4.36
N VAL A 79 -3.71 -1.14 -4.31
CA VAL A 79 -4.88 -1.34 -3.44
C VAL A 79 -4.66 -2.47 -2.45
N GLY A 80 -5.38 -2.39 -1.35
CA GLY A 80 -5.39 -3.42 -0.32
C GLY A 80 -6.71 -3.43 0.44
N ARG A 81 -6.85 -4.36 1.37
CA ARG A 81 -8.06 -4.44 2.20
C ARG A 81 -8.28 -3.13 2.97
N GLN A 82 -9.54 -2.87 3.31
CA GLN A 82 -9.91 -1.74 4.15
C GLN A 82 -9.07 -1.72 5.43
N GLY A 83 -8.49 -0.57 5.73
CA GLY A 83 -7.67 -0.34 6.93
C GLY A 83 -6.20 -0.75 6.80
N ILE A 84 -5.68 -1.00 5.57
CA ILE A 84 -4.25 -1.25 5.36
C ILE A 84 -3.37 -0.11 5.90
N ALA A 85 -3.81 1.13 5.78
CA ALA A 85 -3.13 2.29 6.35
C ALA A 85 -2.97 2.22 7.88
N GLY A 86 -3.86 1.51 8.57
CA GLY A 86 -3.75 1.28 10.02
C GLY A 86 -2.52 0.48 10.45
N VAL A 87 -1.78 -0.09 9.50
CA VAL A 87 -0.49 -0.75 9.80
C VAL A 87 0.55 0.29 10.18
N ASP A 88 0.53 1.48 9.57
CA ASP A 88 1.48 2.56 9.84
C ASP A 88 0.98 3.55 10.88
N GLU A 89 -0.27 3.90 10.82
CA GLU A 89 -0.85 4.97 11.65
C GLU A 89 -1.57 4.45 12.89
N GLY A 90 -1.89 3.16 12.89
CA GLY A 90 -2.85 2.61 13.84
C GLY A 90 -4.29 3.00 13.46
N ARG A 91 -5.24 2.79 14.37
CA ARG A 91 -6.66 3.11 14.14
C ARG A 91 -7.26 3.78 15.36
N SER A 92 -8.00 4.84 15.13
CA SER A 92 -8.84 5.43 16.18
C SER A 92 -9.98 4.46 16.59
N ALA A 93 -10.60 4.70 17.73
CA ALA A 93 -11.80 3.96 18.13
C ALA A 93 -12.94 4.15 17.11
N GLY A 94 -13.08 5.36 16.54
CA GLY A 94 -14.09 5.66 15.52
C GLY A 94 -13.88 4.84 14.25
N ASP A 95 -12.65 4.72 13.76
CA ASP A 95 -12.33 3.93 12.56
C ASP A 95 -12.64 2.45 12.76
N VAL A 96 -12.32 1.91 13.96
CA VAL A 96 -12.63 0.52 14.31
C VAL A 96 -14.14 0.30 14.34
N GLN A 97 -14.89 1.19 15.02
CA GLN A 97 -16.35 1.10 15.13
C GLN A 97 -17.04 1.27 13.77
N ALA A 98 -16.50 2.11 12.88
CA ALA A 98 -17.05 2.27 11.54
C ALA A 98 -16.85 1.03 10.65
N GLN A 99 -15.79 0.25 10.90
CA GLN A 99 -15.47 -0.94 10.11
C GLN A 99 -16.27 -2.17 10.49
N TYR A 100 -16.70 -2.29 11.73
CA TYR A 100 -17.37 -3.49 12.26
C TYR A 100 -18.81 -3.17 12.67
N ALA A 101 -19.74 -4.06 12.32
CA ALA A 101 -21.16 -3.89 12.61
C ALA A 101 -21.49 -3.85 14.12
N SER A 102 -20.64 -4.47 14.94
CA SER A 102 -20.82 -4.53 16.41
C SER A 102 -19.50 -4.85 17.10
N PHE A 103 -19.47 -4.65 18.43
CA PHE A 103 -18.35 -5.09 19.26
C PHE A 103 -18.09 -6.60 19.14
N ASP A 104 -19.17 -7.42 19.11
CA ASP A 104 -19.02 -8.88 19.01
C ASP A 104 -18.38 -9.31 17.68
N ALA A 105 -18.72 -8.64 16.57
CA ALA A 105 -18.09 -8.88 15.28
C ALA A 105 -16.58 -8.50 15.30
N PHE A 106 -16.25 -7.43 16.00
CA PHE A 106 -14.86 -7.03 16.20
C PHE A 106 -14.11 -8.00 17.12
N LEU A 107 -14.72 -8.40 18.24
CA LEU A 107 -14.15 -9.38 19.17
C LEU A 107 -13.78 -10.69 18.45
N LEU A 108 -14.70 -11.22 17.63
CA LEU A 108 -14.43 -12.42 16.83
C LEU A 108 -13.20 -12.26 15.90
N ALA A 109 -13.01 -11.06 15.33
CA ALA A 109 -11.83 -10.77 14.52
C ALA A 109 -10.54 -10.74 15.36
N ILE A 110 -10.60 -10.19 16.56
CA ILE A 110 -9.47 -10.16 17.51
C ILE A 110 -9.14 -11.55 18.04
N GLU A 111 -10.13 -12.40 18.33
CA GLU A 111 -9.93 -13.80 18.73
C GLU A 111 -9.16 -14.58 17.66
N ARG A 112 -9.56 -14.45 16.40
CA ARG A 112 -8.85 -15.09 15.27
C ARG A 112 -7.43 -14.56 15.11
N TRP A 113 -7.24 -13.27 15.29
CA TRP A 113 -5.92 -12.64 15.26
C TRP A 113 -5.04 -13.12 16.42
N ALA A 114 -5.58 -13.22 17.65
CA ALA A 114 -4.88 -13.71 18.82
C ALA A 114 -4.41 -15.16 18.62
N GLN A 115 -5.33 -16.06 18.23
CA GLN A 115 -5.01 -17.46 17.92
C GLN A 115 -3.91 -17.60 16.86
N ALA A 116 -3.96 -16.76 15.79
CA ALA A 116 -2.92 -16.78 14.77
C ALA A 116 -1.56 -16.31 15.32
N LYS A 117 -1.53 -15.30 16.18
CA LYS A 117 -0.30 -14.80 16.83
C LYS A 117 0.28 -15.82 17.80
N GLU A 118 -0.53 -16.42 18.64
CA GLU A 118 -0.15 -17.47 19.59
C GLU A 118 0.47 -18.67 18.82
N GLY A 119 -0.20 -19.14 17.77
CA GLY A 119 0.26 -20.27 16.97
C GLY A 119 1.56 -20.00 16.20
N LEU A 120 1.73 -18.78 15.65
CA LEU A 120 2.90 -18.44 14.85
C LEU A 120 4.13 -18.09 15.67
N TYR A 121 3.95 -17.43 16.82
CA TYR A 121 5.07 -16.86 17.56
C TYR A 121 5.28 -17.47 18.95
N GLY A 122 4.45 -18.46 19.33
CA GLY A 122 4.56 -19.15 20.61
C GLY A 122 4.40 -18.20 21.81
N ILE A 123 3.59 -17.15 21.66
CA ILE A 123 3.27 -16.23 22.75
C ILE A 123 2.27 -16.92 23.69
N GLU A 124 2.33 -16.56 24.98
CA GLU A 124 1.32 -16.96 25.95
C GLU A 124 -0.10 -16.46 25.52
N GLU A 125 -1.13 -17.05 26.10
CA GLU A 125 -2.53 -16.73 25.81
C GLU A 125 -2.79 -15.22 25.80
N ILE A 126 -3.31 -14.73 24.69
CA ILE A 126 -3.71 -13.34 24.51
C ILE A 126 -5.16 -13.17 25.00
N ASP A 127 -5.39 -12.36 26.01
CA ASP A 127 -6.76 -11.97 26.40
C ASP A 127 -7.42 -11.14 25.28
N ALA A 128 -8.03 -11.85 24.32
CA ALA A 128 -8.67 -11.24 23.15
C ALA A 128 -9.79 -10.26 23.55
N TYR A 129 -10.52 -10.54 24.64
CA TYR A 129 -11.58 -9.64 25.10
C TYR A 129 -11.01 -8.33 25.63
N ALA A 130 -9.96 -8.38 26.47
CA ALA A 130 -9.31 -7.18 27.00
C ALA A 130 -8.69 -6.34 25.86
N VAL A 131 -8.08 -6.99 24.87
CA VAL A 131 -7.56 -6.31 23.67
C VAL A 131 -8.70 -5.65 22.89
N ALA A 132 -9.77 -6.38 22.58
CA ALA A 132 -10.91 -5.88 21.83
C ALA A 132 -11.58 -4.70 22.56
N ALA A 133 -11.85 -4.82 23.85
CA ALA A 133 -12.48 -3.76 24.65
C ALA A 133 -11.64 -2.47 24.69
N ASN A 134 -10.31 -2.62 24.82
CA ASN A 134 -9.41 -1.47 24.84
C ASN A 134 -9.33 -0.79 23.45
N VAL A 135 -9.18 -1.57 22.37
CA VAL A 135 -9.11 -1.04 21.01
C VAL A 135 -10.45 -0.43 20.58
N TRP A 136 -11.58 -1.06 20.91
CA TRP A 136 -12.91 -0.54 20.63
C TRP A 136 -13.18 0.81 21.27
N SER A 137 -12.70 1.00 22.50
CA SER A 137 -12.95 2.22 23.28
C SER A 137 -11.93 3.33 23.08
N LYS A 138 -10.66 2.99 22.79
CA LYS A 138 -9.54 3.95 22.80
C LYS A 138 -8.74 3.99 21.50
N GLY A 139 -9.01 3.08 20.57
CA GLY A 139 -8.16 2.84 19.40
C GLY A 139 -6.94 1.97 19.73
N THR A 140 -6.16 1.66 18.69
CA THR A 140 -4.93 0.87 18.82
C THR A 140 -3.86 1.61 19.62
N VAL A 141 -2.92 0.87 20.20
CA VAL A 141 -1.77 1.47 20.90
C VAL A 141 -0.96 2.34 19.91
N LEU A 142 -0.71 1.83 18.72
CA LEU A 142 0.02 2.56 17.69
C LEU A 142 -0.61 3.92 17.37
N TYR A 143 -1.94 3.98 17.19
CA TYR A 143 -2.65 5.26 16.99
C TYR A 143 -2.45 6.23 18.15
N ARG A 144 -2.56 5.74 19.40
CA ARG A 144 -2.41 6.57 20.61
C ARG A 144 -0.99 7.09 20.81
N GLU A 145 -0.01 6.41 20.26
CA GLU A 145 1.41 6.79 20.27
C GLU A 145 1.84 7.62 19.06
N GLY A 146 0.87 8.03 18.22
CA GLY A 146 1.09 8.92 17.08
C GLY A 146 1.51 8.21 15.80
N GLY A 147 1.30 6.90 15.67
CA GLY A 147 1.58 6.14 14.45
C GLY A 147 3.07 6.05 14.10
N GLY A 148 3.37 5.92 12.81
CA GLY A 148 4.71 6.06 12.25
C GLY A 148 5.56 4.79 12.34
N THR A 149 5.02 3.62 11.98
CA THR A 149 5.83 2.40 11.81
C THR A 149 6.57 2.38 10.47
N GLU A 150 6.05 3.15 9.49
CA GLU A 150 6.66 3.30 8.16
C GLU A 150 6.82 1.96 7.41
N ILE A 151 5.87 1.05 7.61
CA ILE A 151 5.85 -0.24 6.91
C ILE A 151 5.41 -0.07 5.45
N LEU A 152 4.47 0.84 5.21
CA LEU A 152 3.84 1.08 3.91
C LEU A 152 4.20 2.45 3.35
N PHE A 153 3.99 3.54 4.08
CA PHE A 153 4.07 4.90 3.54
C PHE A 153 5.47 5.31 3.10
N ASP A 154 6.51 4.90 3.82
CA ASP A 154 7.90 5.16 3.45
C ASP A 154 8.30 4.53 2.11
N LEU A 155 7.62 3.45 1.73
CA LEU A 155 7.88 2.75 0.48
C LEU A 155 7.04 3.31 -0.68
N LEU A 156 5.89 3.92 -0.39
CA LEU A 156 4.98 4.45 -1.42
C LEU A 156 5.59 5.63 -2.16
N GLN A 157 6.11 6.64 -1.42
CA GLN A 157 6.61 7.85 -2.06
C GLN A 157 7.78 7.57 -3.01
N PRO A 158 8.82 6.79 -2.64
CA PRO A 158 9.88 6.43 -3.58
C PRO A 158 9.39 5.65 -4.81
N ALA A 159 8.36 4.80 -4.65
CA ALA A 159 7.78 4.07 -5.78
C ALA A 159 7.05 5.01 -6.74
N VAL A 160 6.28 5.97 -6.22
CA VAL A 160 5.60 7.00 -7.01
C VAL A 160 6.60 7.90 -7.72
N ASP A 161 7.63 8.37 -7.02
CA ASP A 161 8.67 9.25 -7.59
C ASP A 161 9.43 8.55 -8.74
N ASP A 162 9.68 7.24 -8.61
CA ASP A 162 10.33 6.48 -9.67
C ASP A 162 9.43 6.28 -10.90
N ILE A 163 8.13 6.05 -10.68
CA ILE A 163 7.12 5.99 -11.76
C ILE A 163 7.04 7.34 -12.48
N ASP A 164 6.94 8.45 -11.74
CA ASP A 164 6.88 9.81 -12.31
C ASP A 164 8.13 10.13 -13.14
N ARG A 165 9.31 9.79 -12.63
CA ARG A 165 10.58 9.94 -13.37
C ARG A 165 10.56 9.15 -14.68
N GLN A 166 10.13 7.89 -14.66
CA GLN A 166 10.08 7.04 -15.86
C GLN A 166 9.05 7.54 -16.88
N LEU A 167 7.90 8.03 -16.41
CA LEU A 167 6.90 8.67 -17.27
C LEU A 167 7.48 9.92 -17.95
N SER A 168 8.14 10.76 -17.18
CA SER A 168 8.77 11.98 -17.69
C SER A 168 9.86 11.67 -18.74
N GLU A 169 10.69 10.66 -18.52
CA GLU A 169 11.68 10.20 -19.48
C GLU A 169 11.04 9.64 -20.76
N GLN A 170 9.96 8.87 -20.65
CA GLN A 170 9.26 8.31 -21.80
C GLN A 170 8.60 9.42 -22.64
N LEU A 171 7.92 10.37 -22.00
CA LEU A 171 7.35 11.53 -22.68
C LEU A 171 8.42 12.40 -23.34
N GLY A 172 9.52 12.64 -22.66
CA GLY A 172 10.66 13.38 -23.21
C GLY A 172 11.22 12.74 -24.49
N ARG A 173 11.38 11.42 -24.51
CA ARG A 173 11.81 10.68 -25.72
C ARG A 173 10.78 10.80 -26.84
N SER A 174 9.49 10.69 -26.53
CA SER A 174 8.39 10.83 -27.50
C SER A 174 8.40 12.21 -28.17
N VAL A 175 8.58 13.27 -27.36
CA VAL A 175 8.71 14.65 -27.87
C VAL A 175 9.95 14.80 -28.75
N PHE A 176 11.10 14.28 -28.33
CA PHE A 176 12.35 14.36 -29.09
C PHE A 176 12.23 13.65 -30.43
N THR A 177 11.63 12.45 -30.47
CA THR A 177 11.40 11.71 -31.73
C THR A 177 10.49 12.47 -32.67
N MET A 178 9.38 13.01 -32.16
CA MET A 178 8.46 13.84 -32.95
C MET A 178 9.17 15.08 -33.54
N LEU A 179 10.02 15.75 -32.77
CA LEU A 179 10.76 16.92 -33.25
C LEU A 179 11.75 16.56 -34.38
N ASN A 180 12.48 15.46 -34.20
CA ASN A 180 13.44 15.00 -35.22
C ASN A 180 12.77 14.62 -36.54
N GLU A 181 11.61 13.92 -36.48
CA GLU A 181 10.87 13.60 -37.70
C GLU A 181 10.33 14.86 -38.37
N THR A 182 9.77 15.79 -37.55
CA THR A 182 9.29 17.07 -38.12
C THR A 182 10.39 17.85 -38.78
N ILE A 183 11.59 17.90 -38.21
CA ILE A 183 12.75 18.58 -38.84
C ILE A 183 13.18 17.87 -40.13
N SER A 184 13.19 16.53 -40.13
CA SER A 184 13.57 15.74 -41.31
C SER A 184 12.60 15.92 -42.49
N ASP A 185 11.32 16.16 -42.20
CA ASP A 185 10.28 16.40 -43.22
C ASP A 185 10.41 17.79 -43.89
N TYR A 186 11.19 18.71 -43.29
CA TYR A 186 11.43 20.07 -43.82
C TYR A 186 12.84 20.26 -44.40
N ALA A 187 13.71 19.26 -44.34
CA ALA A 187 15.06 19.28 -44.87
C ALA A 187 15.16 18.61 -46.25
#